data_bf379e3cedf91a21af7ba84d0d2aa23f
#
_entry.id   bf379e3cedf91a21af7ba84d0d2aa23f
#
_cell.length_a   1.000
_cell.length_b   1.000
_cell.length_c   1.000
_cell.angle_alpha   90.00
_cell.angle_beta   90.00
_cell.angle_gamma   90.00
#
_symmetry.space_group_name_H-M   'P 1'
#
loop_
_entity.id
_entity.type
_entity.pdbx_description
1 polymer ?
#
loop_
_entity_poly.entity_id
_entity_poly.type
_entity_poly.pdbx_seq_one_letter_code
_entity_poly.pdbx_strand_id
1 'polypeptide(L)'
;AYRRDVLEEIGGFDEGAIGAEDVMLDHRIRLAGYRLWSDGEAIIWHRRRGLNRVKKQIRNYGMVRVLSSKKYPELWGLSHSLVSAFPLIVILSFAAFLWGLTNGGVAWPNFWDISLLAVPMGPERVAVHQFPTLVILYNLIAWGGGASGSSPSRSPLTVFLSSMVSYILHWNYAIGILKGRMRIMSGSDGLQIDDRER
;
A
#
# COMPACT_ATOMS: atom_id res chain seq x y z
N ALA A 1 3.40 -23.64 -9.60
CA ALA A 1 3.86 -24.41 -10.78
C ALA A 1 3.08 -23.95 -12.01
N TYR A 2 3.71 -23.95 -13.18
CA TYR A 2 3.08 -23.61 -14.46
C TYR A 2 3.16 -24.81 -15.39
N ARG A 3 2.15 -24.97 -16.23
CA ARG A 3 2.18 -25.95 -17.31
C ARG A 3 3.18 -25.50 -18.36
N ARG A 4 4.01 -26.44 -18.83
CA ARG A 4 5.09 -26.15 -19.78
C ARG A 4 4.56 -25.69 -21.14
N ASP A 5 3.54 -26.34 -21.64
CA ASP A 5 2.88 -26.00 -22.92
C ASP A 5 2.32 -24.58 -22.91
N VAL A 6 1.70 -24.14 -21.79
CA VAL A 6 1.19 -22.78 -21.62
C VAL A 6 2.35 -21.76 -21.59
N LEU A 7 3.46 -22.08 -20.91
CA LEU A 7 4.63 -21.21 -20.88
C LEU A 7 5.26 -21.04 -22.27
N GLU A 8 5.34 -22.13 -23.03
CA GLU A 8 5.87 -22.11 -24.41
C GLU A 8 4.97 -21.27 -25.32
N GLU A 9 3.63 -21.42 -25.21
CA GLU A 9 2.65 -20.66 -25.99
C GLU A 9 2.74 -19.14 -25.73
N ILE A 10 2.86 -18.72 -24.46
CA ILE A 10 2.86 -17.29 -24.09
C ILE A 10 4.25 -16.66 -24.07
N GLY A 11 5.32 -17.42 -24.40
CA GLY A 11 6.69 -16.92 -24.45
C GLY A 11 7.41 -16.77 -23.12
N GLY A 12 6.98 -17.49 -22.06
CA GLY A 12 7.69 -17.56 -20.78
C GLY A 12 7.68 -16.25 -19.98
N PHE A 13 8.65 -16.10 -19.07
CA PHE A 13 8.86 -14.88 -18.30
C PHE A 13 9.36 -13.73 -19.17
N ASP A 14 9.02 -12.51 -18.79
CA ASP A 14 9.55 -11.30 -19.43
C ASP A 14 10.97 -11.06 -18.92
N GLU A 15 12.00 -11.37 -19.72
CA GLU A 15 13.41 -11.20 -19.36
C GLU A 15 13.75 -9.73 -19.09
N GLY A 16 12.97 -8.84 -19.64
CA GLY A 16 13.07 -7.41 -19.42
C GLY A 16 12.40 -6.92 -18.13
N ALA A 17 11.78 -7.77 -17.31
CA ALA A 17 11.10 -7.35 -16.08
C ALA A 17 12.08 -7.16 -14.92
N ILE A 18 12.07 -5.98 -14.30
CA ILE A 18 12.86 -5.68 -13.09
C ILE A 18 12.32 -6.38 -11.82
N GLY A 19 11.13 -6.95 -11.91
CA GLY A 19 10.38 -7.57 -10.83
C GLY A 19 8.91 -7.61 -11.19
N ALA A 20 8.09 -8.29 -10.38
CA ALA A 20 6.72 -8.66 -10.72
C ALA A 20 6.62 -9.45 -12.03
N GLU A 21 7.69 -10.13 -12.42
CA GLU A 21 7.74 -11.06 -13.56
C GLU A 21 6.67 -12.14 -13.44
N ASP A 22 6.42 -12.59 -12.22
CA ASP A 22 5.35 -13.52 -11.87
C ASP A 22 3.95 -12.89 -12.09
N VAL A 23 3.72 -11.67 -11.63
CA VAL A 23 2.45 -10.96 -11.81
C VAL A 23 2.17 -10.68 -13.28
N MET A 24 3.18 -10.28 -14.06
CA MET A 24 3.04 -10.05 -15.49
C MET A 24 2.81 -11.34 -16.27
N LEU A 25 3.46 -12.43 -15.86
CA LEU A 25 3.23 -13.76 -16.42
C LEU A 25 1.79 -14.22 -16.15
N ASP A 26 1.35 -14.14 -14.90
CA ASP A 26 -0.01 -14.48 -14.49
C ASP A 26 -1.07 -13.67 -15.25
N HIS A 27 -0.79 -12.39 -15.50
CA HIS A 27 -1.66 -11.54 -16.29
C HIS A 27 -1.76 -12.03 -17.76
N ARG A 28 -0.64 -12.36 -18.40
CA ARG A 28 -0.61 -12.89 -19.78
C ARG A 28 -1.29 -14.25 -19.90
N ILE A 29 -1.10 -15.13 -18.90
CA ILE A 29 -1.80 -16.43 -18.81
C ILE A 29 -3.31 -16.21 -18.82
N ARG A 30 -3.80 -15.24 -18.04
CA ARG A 30 -5.23 -14.91 -17.97
C ARG A 30 -5.76 -14.30 -19.26
N LEU A 31 -4.98 -13.43 -19.91
CA LEU A 31 -5.33 -12.87 -21.21
C LEU A 31 -5.42 -13.95 -22.32
N ALA A 32 -4.58 -14.99 -22.24
CA ALA A 32 -4.65 -16.15 -23.12
C ALA A 32 -5.84 -17.10 -22.81
N GLY A 33 -6.71 -16.75 -21.84
CA GLY A 33 -7.90 -17.52 -21.51
C GLY A 33 -7.70 -18.65 -20.48
N TYR A 34 -6.49 -18.82 -19.98
CA TYR A 34 -6.20 -19.81 -18.94
C TYR A 34 -6.62 -19.35 -17.55
N ARG A 35 -6.80 -20.29 -16.64
CA ARG A 35 -7.13 -20.04 -15.24
C ARG A 35 -5.92 -20.26 -14.34
N LEU A 36 -5.75 -19.36 -13.38
CA LEU A 36 -4.83 -19.55 -12.26
C LEU A 36 -5.57 -20.24 -11.12
N TRP A 37 -4.94 -21.23 -10.52
CA TRP A 37 -5.49 -22.00 -9.42
C TRP A 37 -4.62 -21.83 -8.19
N SER A 38 -5.25 -21.66 -7.02
CA SER A 38 -4.57 -21.66 -5.73
C SER A 38 -4.92 -22.94 -4.98
N ASP A 39 -3.92 -23.72 -4.66
CA ASP A 39 -4.08 -24.95 -3.89
C ASP A 39 -3.68 -24.71 -2.44
N GLY A 40 -4.64 -24.85 -1.52
CA GLY A 40 -4.43 -24.68 -0.09
C GLY A 40 -3.57 -25.77 0.57
N GLU A 41 -3.38 -26.91 -0.10
CA GLU A 41 -2.55 -28.02 0.39
C GLU A 41 -1.07 -27.85 -0.04
N ALA A 42 -0.82 -27.03 -1.06
CA ALA A 42 0.52 -26.72 -1.52
C ALA A 42 1.21 -25.71 -0.59
N ILE A 43 1.74 -26.19 0.52
CA ILE A 43 2.36 -25.37 1.57
C ILE A 43 3.88 -25.26 1.34
N ILE A 44 4.37 -24.00 1.27
CA ILE A 44 5.81 -23.70 1.23
C ILE A 44 6.19 -22.94 2.49
N TRP A 45 7.15 -23.48 3.24
CA TRP A 45 7.70 -22.81 4.41
C TRP A 45 8.74 -21.78 4.00
N HIS A 46 8.44 -20.50 4.26
CA HIS A 46 9.32 -19.40 3.91
C HIS A 46 9.84 -18.70 5.17
N ARG A 47 11.18 -18.48 5.23
CA ARG A 47 11.79 -17.75 6.35
C ARG A 47 11.27 -16.31 6.38
N ARG A 48 10.72 -15.89 7.53
CA ARG A 48 10.24 -14.51 7.72
C ARG A 48 11.39 -13.51 7.64
N ARG A 49 11.16 -12.42 6.93
CA ARG A 49 12.13 -11.32 6.81
C ARG A 49 11.95 -10.34 7.96
N GLY A 50 13.06 -9.78 8.48
CA GLY A 50 13.00 -8.69 9.44
C GLY A 50 12.43 -7.40 8.84
N LEU A 51 11.92 -6.49 9.67
CA LEU A 51 11.19 -5.28 9.27
C LEU A 51 11.96 -4.42 8.25
N ASN A 52 13.28 -4.27 8.40
CA ASN A 52 14.08 -3.46 7.47
C ASN A 52 14.12 -4.06 6.04
N ARG A 53 14.19 -5.39 5.93
CA ARG A 53 14.10 -6.07 4.64
C ARG A 53 12.70 -5.96 4.04
N VAL A 54 11.67 -6.04 4.88
CA VAL A 54 10.28 -5.87 4.43
C VAL A 54 10.04 -4.44 3.92
N LYS A 55 10.54 -3.40 4.59
CA LYS A 55 10.46 -2.01 4.10
C LYS A 55 11.05 -1.87 2.70
N LYS A 56 12.27 -2.40 2.50
CA LYS A 56 12.95 -2.37 1.20
C LYS A 56 12.11 -3.10 0.14
N GLN A 57 11.63 -4.30 0.46
CA GLN A 57 10.80 -5.11 -0.43
C GLN A 57 9.51 -4.38 -0.83
N ILE A 58 8.78 -3.79 0.13
CA ILE A 58 7.53 -3.06 -0.13
C ILE A 58 7.78 -1.82 -1.00
N ARG A 59 8.90 -1.13 -0.78
CA ARG A 59 9.32 -0.01 -1.63
C ARG A 59 9.58 -0.46 -3.07
N ASN A 60 10.27 -1.58 -3.25
CA ASN A 60 10.50 -2.15 -4.56
C ASN A 60 9.18 -2.58 -5.21
N TYR A 61 8.24 -3.17 -4.46
CA TYR A 61 6.93 -3.51 -4.98
C TYR A 61 6.16 -2.29 -5.50
N GLY A 62 6.19 -1.17 -4.78
CA GLY A 62 5.59 0.07 -5.25
C GLY A 62 6.21 0.58 -6.56
N MET A 63 7.54 0.55 -6.67
CA MET A 63 8.27 0.96 -7.87
C MET A 63 7.93 0.05 -9.06
N VAL A 64 8.05 -1.24 -8.87
CA VAL A 64 7.80 -2.24 -9.92
C VAL A 64 6.34 -2.23 -10.37
N ARG A 65 5.40 -1.97 -9.45
CA ARG A 65 3.97 -1.83 -9.81
C ARG A 65 3.74 -0.70 -10.82
N VAL A 66 4.38 0.43 -10.67
CA VAL A 66 4.30 1.54 -11.64
C VAL A 66 4.91 1.15 -12.97
N LEU A 67 6.08 0.51 -12.96
CA LEU A 67 6.77 0.08 -14.19
C LEU A 67 5.98 -0.99 -14.95
N SER A 68 5.44 -1.99 -14.25
CA SER A 68 4.61 -3.02 -14.87
C SER A 68 3.28 -2.48 -15.39
N SER A 69 2.66 -1.51 -14.71
CA SER A 69 1.43 -0.87 -15.16
C SER A 69 1.63 0.07 -16.38
N LYS A 70 2.85 0.50 -16.66
CA LYS A 70 3.17 1.17 -17.93
C LYS A 70 2.99 0.22 -19.12
N LYS A 71 3.36 -1.05 -18.95
CA LYS A 71 3.21 -2.10 -19.98
C LYS A 71 1.80 -2.70 -20.00
N TYR A 72 1.23 -2.90 -18.79
CA TYR A 72 -0.10 -3.48 -18.59
C TYR A 72 -0.92 -2.59 -17.66
N PRO A 73 -1.65 -1.59 -18.19
CA PRO A 73 -2.41 -0.63 -17.37
C PRO A 73 -3.44 -1.28 -16.43
N GLU A 74 -3.96 -2.45 -16.78
CA GLU A 74 -4.94 -3.22 -16.02
C GLU A 74 -4.38 -3.72 -14.68
N LEU A 75 -3.04 -3.78 -14.54
CA LEU A 75 -2.38 -4.12 -13.28
C LEU A 75 -2.48 -3.00 -12.23
N TRP A 76 -2.91 -1.79 -12.63
CA TRP A 76 -3.13 -0.68 -11.72
C TRP A 76 -4.58 -0.64 -11.25
N GLY A 77 -4.83 -1.03 -10.00
CA GLY A 77 -6.15 -0.99 -9.38
C GLY A 77 -6.36 0.21 -8.44
N LEU A 78 -7.59 0.43 -8.03
CA LEU A 78 -7.98 1.49 -7.08
C LEU A 78 -7.19 1.40 -5.75
N SER A 79 -6.92 0.19 -5.25
CA SER A 79 -6.13 -0.02 -4.04
C SER A 79 -4.73 0.58 -4.13
N HIS A 80 -4.07 0.49 -5.29
CA HIS A 80 -2.74 1.09 -5.50
C HIS A 80 -2.81 2.61 -5.47
N SER A 81 -3.87 3.21 -6.03
CA SER A 81 -4.11 4.66 -5.98
C SER A 81 -4.33 5.14 -4.55
N LEU A 82 -5.18 4.46 -3.78
CA LEU A 82 -5.46 4.80 -2.38
C LEU A 82 -4.21 4.72 -1.51
N VAL A 83 -3.44 3.62 -1.62
CA VAL A 83 -2.20 3.47 -0.84
C VAL A 83 -1.14 4.48 -1.28
N SER A 84 -1.08 4.84 -2.57
CA SER A 84 -0.13 5.87 -3.04
C SER A 84 -0.48 7.27 -2.56
N ALA A 85 -1.76 7.59 -2.43
CA ALA A 85 -2.24 8.87 -1.94
C ALA A 85 -2.15 8.99 -0.40
N PHE A 86 -2.04 7.89 0.32
CA PHE A 86 -2.08 7.84 1.78
C PHE A 86 -1.12 8.83 2.46
N PRO A 87 0.19 8.90 2.13
CA PRO A 87 1.08 9.88 2.76
C PRO A 87 0.66 11.34 2.51
N LEU A 88 0.20 11.64 1.30
CA LEU A 88 -0.28 12.99 0.97
C LEU A 88 -1.52 13.34 1.78
N ILE A 89 -2.48 12.42 1.90
CA ILE A 89 -3.69 12.59 2.72
C ILE A 89 -3.31 12.86 4.17
N VAL A 90 -2.36 12.10 4.72
CA VAL A 90 -1.90 12.28 6.12
C VAL A 90 -1.24 13.65 6.29
N ILE A 91 -0.35 14.06 5.39
CA ILE A 91 0.35 15.36 5.46
C ILE A 91 -0.66 16.52 5.35
N LEU A 92 -1.55 16.49 4.36
CA LEU A 92 -2.54 17.56 4.16
C LEU A 92 -3.54 17.64 5.32
N SER A 93 -3.99 16.49 5.84
CA SER A 93 -4.88 16.45 7.01
C SER A 93 -4.20 17.00 8.25
N PHE A 94 -2.91 16.72 8.45
CA PHE A 94 -2.14 17.27 9.57
C PHE A 94 -1.90 18.77 9.41
N ALA A 95 -1.58 19.25 8.22
CA ALA A 95 -1.43 20.68 7.94
C ALA A 95 -2.75 21.43 8.17
N ALA A 96 -3.88 20.87 7.71
CA ALA A 96 -5.18 21.44 7.96
C ALA A 96 -5.57 21.45 9.46
N PHE A 97 -5.19 20.39 10.20
CA PHE A 97 -5.35 20.35 11.66
C PHE A 97 -4.61 21.49 12.35
N LEU A 98 -3.32 21.72 11.99
CA LEU A 98 -2.55 22.83 12.55
C LEU A 98 -3.15 24.19 12.17
N TRP A 99 -3.59 24.36 10.93
CA TRP A 99 -4.28 25.56 10.49
C TRP A 99 -5.57 25.81 11.29
N GLY A 100 -6.39 24.79 11.49
CA GLY A 100 -7.61 24.89 12.29
C GLY A 100 -7.35 25.31 13.73
N LEU A 101 -6.30 24.77 14.38
CA LEU A 101 -5.91 25.16 15.72
C LEU A 101 -5.51 26.64 15.82
N THR A 102 -4.80 27.16 14.81
CA THR A 102 -4.33 28.56 14.81
C THR A 102 -5.44 29.56 14.46
N ASN A 103 -6.54 29.11 13.83
CA ASN A 103 -7.66 29.95 13.40
C ASN A 103 -8.92 29.79 14.27
N GLY A 104 -8.77 29.38 15.53
CA GLY A 104 -9.87 29.33 16.51
C GLY A 104 -10.70 28.04 16.45
N GLY A 105 -10.22 27.01 15.77
CA GLY A 105 -10.80 25.67 15.88
C GLY A 105 -10.70 25.18 17.33
N VAL A 106 -11.79 24.61 17.84
CA VAL A 106 -11.87 24.16 19.24
C VAL A 106 -10.97 22.95 19.42
N ALA A 107 -10.01 23.05 20.34
CA ALA A 107 -9.13 21.97 20.69
C ALA A 107 -9.86 20.82 21.41
N TRP A 108 -9.28 19.66 21.31
CA TRP A 108 -9.65 18.32 21.74
C TRP A 108 -10.63 18.11 22.93
N PRO A 109 -10.72 18.88 24.03
CA PRO A 109 -11.63 18.55 25.13
C PRO A 109 -13.12 18.52 24.75
N ASN A 110 -13.51 19.26 23.69
CA ASN A 110 -14.88 19.36 23.26
C ASN A 110 -15.26 18.42 22.11
N PHE A 111 -14.36 17.51 21.72
CA PHE A 111 -14.62 16.52 20.66
C PHE A 111 -15.84 15.62 20.94
N TRP A 112 -16.10 15.35 22.22
CA TRP A 112 -17.22 14.50 22.68
C TRP A 112 -18.50 15.27 22.99
N ASP A 113 -18.50 16.57 22.84
CA ASP A 113 -19.70 17.37 23.07
C ASP A 113 -20.67 17.23 21.89
N ILE A 114 -21.66 16.36 22.07
CA ILE A 114 -22.70 16.06 21.09
C ILE A 114 -23.49 17.32 20.68
N SER A 115 -23.54 18.35 21.55
CA SER A 115 -24.18 19.62 21.21
C SER A 115 -23.51 20.34 20.04
N LEU A 116 -22.24 20.03 19.75
CA LEU A 116 -21.51 20.54 18.61
C LEU A 116 -22.05 20.03 17.25
N LEU A 117 -22.80 18.93 17.21
CA LEU A 117 -23.44 18.44 15.99
C LEU A 117 -24.58 19.36 15.53
N ALA A 118 -25.13 20.18 16.40
CA ALA A 118 -26.19 21.12 16.10
C ALA A 118 -25.71 22.51 15.62
N VAL A 119 -24.37 22.77 15.72
CA VAL A 119 -23.78 24.05 15.31
C VAL A 119 -23.14 23.87 13.91
N PRO A 120 -23.40 24.77 12.93
CA PRO A 120 -22.72 24.72 11.65
C PRO A 120 -21.21 24.68 11.83
N MET A 121 -20.57 23.65 11.29
CA MET A 121 -19.13 23.51 11.36
C MET A 121 -18.46 24.48 10.39
N GLY A 122 -17.80 25.50 10.91
CA GLY A 122 -16.88 26.31 10.10
C GLY A 122 -15.70 25.48 9.60
N PRO A 123 -15.01 25.93 8.54
CA PRO A 123 -13.89 25.21 7.94
C PRO A 123 -12.74 24.91 8.94
N GLU A 124 -12.49 25.78 9.90
CA GLU A 124 -11.50 25.61 10.96
C GLU A 124 -11.84 24.43 11.91
N ARG A 125 -13.12 24.23 12.23
CA ARG A 125 -13.58 23.09 13.06
C ARG A 125 -13.47 21.78 12.29
N VAL A 126 -13.90 21.77 11.03
CA VAL A 126 -13.74 20.60 10.15
C VAL A 126 -12.27 20.22 10.06
N ALA A 127 -11.37 21.19 9.87
CA ALA A 127 -9.94 20.99 9.77
C ALA A 127 -9.35 20.35 11.04
N VAL A 128 -9.79 20.78 12.24
CA VAL A 128 -9.30 20.20 13.51
C VAL A 128 -9.79 18.77 13.72
N HIS A 129 -10.98 18.41 13.28
CA HIS A 129 -11.55 17.09 13.55
C HIS A 129 -11.14 16.03 12.53
N GLN A 130 -10.84 16.40 11.28
CA GLN A 130 -10.56 15.44 10.22
C GLN A 130 -9.31 14.60 10.45
N PHE A 131 -8.23 15.19 10.98
CA PHE A 131 -6.98 14.45 11.20
C PHE A 131 -7.09 13.39 12.30
N PRO A 132 -7.59 13.71 13.53
CA PRO A 132 -7.84 12.70 14.55
C PRO A 132 -8.79 11.60 14.08
N THR A 133 -9.87 11.97 13.36
CA THR A 133 -10.82 11.01 12.79
C THR A 133 -10.14 10.06 11.81
N LEU A 134 -9.31 10.59 10.90
CA LEU A 134 -8.53 9.77 9.97
C LEU A 134 -7.61 8.79 10.71
N VAL A 135 -6.91 9.26 11.75
CA VAL A 135 -6.01 8.42 12.56
C VAL A 135 -6.80 7.32 13.28
N ILE A 136 -7.94 7.64 13.89
CA ILE A 136 -8.79 6.67 14.58
C ILE A 136 -9.30 5.61 13.59
N LEU A 137 -9.91 6.03 12.49
CA LEU A 137 -10.46 5.11 11.47
C LEU A 137 -9.37 4.21 10.89
N TYR A 138 -8.21 4.76 10.59
CA TYR A 138 -7.08 3.97 10.09
C TYR A 138 -6.67 2.90 11.09
N ASN A 139 -6.52 3.26 12.37
CA ASN A 139 -6.13 2.31 13.41
C ASN A 139 -7.21 1.23 13.63
N LEU A 140 -8.47 1.58 13.61
CA LEU A 140 -9.57 0.60 13.71
C LEU A 140 -9.52 -0.42 12.58
N ILE A 141 -9.30 0.02 11.35
CA ILE A 141 -9.17 -0.87 10.18
C ILE A 141 -7.93 -1.75 10.31
N ALA A 142 -6.78 -1.17 10.70
CA ALA A 142 -5.53 -1.92 10.86
C ALA A 142 -5.61 -2.94 12.00
N TRP A 143 -6.25 -2.61 13.11
CA TRP A 143 -6.47 -3.53 14.23
C TRP A 143 -7.49 -4.62 13.87
N GLY A 144 -8.56 -4.27 13.16
CA GLY A 144 -9.51 -5.26 12.64
C GLY A 144 -8.82 -6.28 11.72
N GLY A 145 -7.98 -5.80 10.79
CA GLY A 145 -7.15 -6.66 9.95
C GLY A 145 -6.15 -7.51 10.74
N GLY A 146 -5.50 -6.92 11.75
CA GLY A 146 -4.58 -7.63 12.64
C GLY A 146 -5.28 -8.71 13.47
N ALA A 147 -6.49 -8.44 13.95
CA ALA A 147 -7.29 -9.39 14.73
C ALA A 147 -7.86 -10.52 13.87
N SER A 148 -8.27 -10.24 12.63
CA SER A 148 -8.84 -11.23 11.70
C SER A 148 -7.76 -12.08 11.00
N GLY A 149 -6.49 -11.69 11.06
CA GLY A 149 -5.40 -12.40 10.42
C GLY A 149 -5.22 -13.83 10.94
N SER A 150 -4.71 -14.71 10.09
CA SER A 150 -4.48 -16.15 10.36
C SER A 150 -3.24 -16.41 11.25
N SER A 151 -2.68 -15.40 11.91
CA SER A 151 -1.51 -15.58 12.79
C SER A 151 -1.88 -16.40 14.03
N PRO A 152 -1.12 -17.43 14.39
CA PRO A 152 -1.33 -18.19 15.62
C PRO A 152 -1.12 -17.33 16.89
N SER A 153 -0.40 -16.22 16.80
CA SER A 153 -0.16 -15.28 17.89
C SER A 153 -1.04 -14.05 17.73
N ARG A 154 -2.28 -14.13 18.22
CA ARG A 154 -3.22 -13.00 18.29
C ARG A 154 -3.09 -12.26 19.63
N SER A 155 -1.88 -11.98 20.10
CA SER A 155 -1.73 -11.20 21.33
C SER A 155 -2.24 -9.78 21.11
N PRO A 156 -2.84 -9.13 22.13
CA PRO A 156 -3.27 -7.73 22.03
C PRO A 156 -2.16 -6.80 21.57
N LEU A 157 -0.93 -7.05 22.00
CA LEU A 157 0.24 -6.30 21.57
C LEU A 157 0.49 -6.45 20.05
N THR A 158 0.37 -7.66 19.50
CA THR A 158 0.54 -7.89 18.05
C THR A 158 -0.52 -7.14 17.25
N VAL A 159 -1.77 -7.16 17.71
CA VAL A 159 -2.87 -6.42 17.07
C VAL A 159 -2.59 -4.91 17.15
N PHE A 160 -2.18 -4.39 18.29
CA PHE A 160 -1.82 -2.97 18.45
C PHE A 160 -0.68 -2.55 17.54
N LEU A 161 0.39 -3.34 17.49
CA LEU A 161 1.56 -3.05 16.64
C LEU A 161 1.26 -3.18 15.15
N SER A 162 0.19 -3.86 14.76
CA SER A 162 -0.18 -4.01 13.34
C SER A 162 -0.43 -2.67 12.65
N SER A 163 -1.03 -1.69 13.34
CA SER A 163 -1.25 -0.36 12.79
C SER A 163 0.06 0.38 12.51
N MET A 164 1.02 0.33 13.44
CA MET A 164 2.33 0.95 13.26
C MET A 164 3.09 0.33 12.07
N VAL A 165 3.06 -0.99 11.95
CA VAL A 165 3.66 -1.69 10.81
C VAL A 165 2.96 -1.30 9.52
N SER A 166 1.63 -1.22 9.50
CA SER A 166 0.85 -0.81 8.32
C SER A 166 1.21 0.61 7.87
N TYR A 167 1.36 1.57 8.78
CA TYR A 167 1.86 2.91 8.45
C TYR A 167 3.21 2.85 7.75
N ILE A 168 4.17 2.11 8.33
CA ILE A 168 5.50 1.96 7.76
C ILE A 168 5.44 1.35 6.34
N LEU A 169 4.60 0.35 6.14
CA LEU A 169 4.46 -0.31 4.84
C LEU A 169 3.83 0.61 3.80
N HIS A 170 2.75 1.33 4.13
CA HIS A 170 2.09 2.26 3.22
C HIS A 170 3.01 3.41 2.79
N TRP A 171 3.77 4.00 3.73
CA TRP A 171 4.78 5.01 3.41
C TRP A 171 5.84 4.47 2.46
N ASN A 172 6.39 3.29 2.73
CA ASN A 172 7.41 2.70 1.86
C ASN A 172 6.86 2.33 0.49
N TYR A 173 5.61 1.86 0.40
CA TYR A 173 4.96 1.58 -0.88
C TYR A 173 4.79 2.86 -1.72
N ALA A 174 4.29 3.92 -1.11
CA ALA A 174 4.11 5.21 -1.78
C ALA A 174 5.45 5.83 -2.24
N ILE A 175 6.52 5.74 -1.42
CA ILE A 175 7.88 6.13 -1.82
C ILE A 175 8.33 5.31 -3.04
N GLY A 176 8.04 4.01 -3.07
CA GLY A 176 8.32 3.15 -4.21
C GLY A 176 7.61 3.61 -5.48
N ILE A 177 6.31 3.91 -5.39
CA ILE A 177 5.52 4.46 -6.49
C ILE A 177 6.12 5.76 -7.02
N LEU A 178 6.48 6.68 -6.12
CA LEU A 178 7.11 7.95 -6.51
C LEU A 178 8.41 7.70 -7.27
N LYS A 179 9.28 6.82 -6.75
CA LYS A 179 10.52 6.42 -7.45
C LYS A 179 10.25 5.83 -8.83
N GLY A 180 9.25 4.96 -8.96
CA GLY A 180 8.86 4.38 -10.24
C GLY A 180 8.40 5.44 -11.25
N ARG A 181 7.59 6.40 -10.81
CA ARG A 181 7.14 7.53 -11.66
C ARG A 181 8.31 8.41 -12.09
N MET A 182 9.24 8.72 -11.17
CA MET A 182 10.44 9.51 -11.49
C MET A 182 11.32 8.78 -12.51
N ARG A 183 11.48 7.46 -12.43
CA ARG A 183 12.21 6.67 -13.44
C ARG A 183 11.57 6.75 -14.82
N ILE A 184 10.23 6.65 -14.89
CA ILE A 184 9.51 6.81 -16.17
C ILE A 184 9.76 8.21 -16.75
N MET A 185 9.67 9.26 -15.91
CA MET A 185 9.84 10.64 -16.35
C MET A 185 11.28 10.95 -16.81
N SER A 186 12.28 10.31 -16.20
CA SER A 186 13.70 10.48 -16.57
C SER A 186 14.13 9.59 -17.73
N GLY A 187 13.24 8.81 -18.33
CA GLY A 187 13.59 7.85 -19.39
C GLY A 187 14.49 6.70 -18.94
N SER A 188 14.71 6.54 -17.64
CA SER A 188 15.50 5.47 -17.03
C SER A 188 14.63 4.28 -16.58
N ASP A 189 13.53 4.06 -17.25
CA ASP A 189 12.62 2.91 -17.08
C ASP A 189 13.17 1.61 -17.69
N GLY A 190 14.31 1.66 -18.36
CA GLY A 190 15.13 0.53 -18.76
C GLY A 190 15.78 -0.13 -17.54
N LEU A 191 15.40 -1.21 -17.31
CA LEU A 191 15.54 -2.48 -16.60
C LEU A 191 16.83 -2.80 -15.85
N GLN A 192 17.77 -1.91 -15.65
CA GLN A 192 18.89 -2.17 -14.76
C GLN A 192 18.55 -1.80 -13.31
N ILE A 193 18.19 -2.81 -12.52
CA ILE A 193 18.32 -2.67 -11.06
C ILE A 193 19.81 -2.54 -10.77
N ASP A 194 20.20 -1.43 -10.14
CA ASP A 194 21.51 -1.33 -9.52
C ASP A 194 21.66 -2.52 -8.54
N ASP A 195 22.58 -3.44 -8.82
CA ASP A 195 22.81 -4.62 -7.97
C ASP A 195 23.14 -4.28 -6.51
N ARG A 196 23.41 -3.00 -6.22
CA ARG A 196 23.58 -2.46 -4.86
C ARG A 196 22.27 -2.40 -4.07
N GLU A 197 21.13 -2.57 -4.72
CA GLU A 197 19.81 -2.58 -4.06
C GLU A 197 19.26 -3.99 -3.78
N ARG A 198 20.00 -5.06 -4.11
CA ARG A 198 19.62 -6.45 -3.79
C ARG A 198 19.92 -6.89 -2.35
#